data_4389fcdc9c7b9b75b20af5ffd5d4e3b0
#
_entry.id   4389fcdc9c7b9b75b20af5ffd5d4e3b0
#
_cell.length_a   1.000
_cell.length_b   1.000
_cell.length_c   1.000
_cell.angle_alpha   90.00
_cell.angle_beta   90.00
_cell.angle_gamma   90.00
#
_symmetry.space_group_name_H-M   'P 1'
#
loop_
_entity.id
_entity.type
_entity.pdbx_description
1 polymer ?
#
loop_
_entity_poly.entity_id
_entity_poly.type
_entity_poly.pdbx_seq_one_letter_code
_entity_poly.pdbx_strand_id
1 'polypeptide(L)'
;MQMQFEMWSTFHYFMIVFPFALAVTLYIFTRYKAFAVKRRVAIAMGIILVGILATRQIYVFSTDGLGPEVFPFHISHFANILLLMVAINPARRVISTIAWCLAVPAGLAAIIFADALETYSNVLSIRGLSYIFGHMLIVATGLYLLLTEMIRIDRRALLKAYAIVVPLYVLSVIVNNWFTDIFNEQANYLFTYTPGSAAPLVYLYSLGSDITVSGMTFNPVYILSLTIIGAVVMFLMYIVAKLFYSRKDSDVQRKLAN
;
A
#
# COMPACT_ATOMS: atom_id res chain seq x y z
N MET A 1 0.65 -3.78 -30.16
CA MET A 1 0.51 -2.34 -29.86
C MET A 1 1.24 -2.09 -28.54
N GLN A 2 2.30 -1.30 -28.56
CA GLN A 2 2.99 -0.88 -27.34
C GLN A 2 2.28 0.38 -26.82
N MET A 3 1.84 0.36 -25.57
CA MET A 3 1.22 1.51 -24.93
C MET A 3 2.18 2.04 -23.87
N GLN A 4 2.61 3.29 -24.00
CA GLN A 4 3.39 3.99 -23.00
C GLN A 4 2.45 4.70 -22.03
N PHE A 5 2.86 4.80 -20.76
CA PHE A 5 2.17 5.56 -19.76
C PHE A 5 2.64 7.04 -19.83
N GLU A 6 1.70 7.93 -19.65
CA GLU A 6 1.96 9.36 -19.55
C GLU A 6 1.30 9.90 -18.28
N MET A 7 2.10 10.55 -17.44
CA MET A 7 1.59 11.21 -16.22
C MET A 7 0.57 12.30 -16.59
N TRP A 8 -0.45 12.42 -15.80
CA TRP A 8 -1.55 13.39 -15.93
C TRP A 8 -2.39 13.25 -17.21
N SER A 9 -2.25 12.14 -17.93
CA SER A 9 -3.13 11.76 -19.03
C SER A 9 -4.53 11.39 -18.53
N THR A 10 -5.49 11.30 -19.45
CA THR A 10 -6.86 10.81 -19.12
C THR A 10 -6.83 9.44 -18.45
N PHE A 11 -5.93 8.56 -18.89
CA PHE A 11 -5.76 7.25 -18.30
C PHE A 11 -5.23 7.33 -16.85
N HIS A 12 -4.29 8.25 -16.58
CA HIS A 12 -3.80 8.47 -15.21
C HIS A 12 -4.91 8.99 -14.28
N TYR A 13 -5.71 9.96 -14.73
CA TYR A 13 -6.88 10.41 -13.96
C TYR A 13 -7.89 9.28 -13.71
N PHE A 14 -8.11 8.41 -14.71
CA PHE A 14 -8.92 7.22 -14.51
C PHE A 14 -8.35 6.33 -13.39
N MET A 15 -7.04 6.07 -13.36
CA MET A 15 -6.39 5.29 -12.30
C MET A 15 -6.60 5.90 -10.91
N ILE A 16 -6.60 7.23 -10.80
CA ILE A 16 -6.81 7.93 -9.52
C ILE A 16 -8.27 7.81 -9.06
N VAL A 17 -9.24 7.98 -9.96
CA VAL A 17 -10.67 8.06 -9.61
C VAL A 17 -11.32 6.68 -9.46
N PHE A 18 -10.95 5.73 -10.31
CA PHE A 18 -11.58 4.42 -10.39
C PHE A 18 -11.61 3.64 -9.05
N PRO A 19 -10.56 3.60 -8.23
CA PRO A 19 -10.58 2.90 -6.94
C PRO A 19 -11.69 3.37 -6.00
N PHE A 20 -11.92 4.68 -5.97
CA PHE A 20 -12.98 5.28 -5.15
C PHE A 20 -14.35 4.93 -5.70
N ALA A 21 -14.54 5.04 -7.00
CA ALA A 21 -15.79 4.67 -7.67
C ALA A 21 -16.12 3.18 -7.45
N LEU A 22 -15.14 2.29 -7.60
CA LEU A 22 -15.29 0.85 -7.36
C LEU A 22 -15.69 0.55 -5.91
N ALA A 23 -14.98 1.14 -4.93
CA ALA A 23 -15.28 0.93 -3.52
C ALA A 23 -16.68 1.39 -3.15
N VAL A 24 -17.09 2.59 -3.60
CA VAL A 24 -18.42 3.16 -3.35
C VAL A 24 -19.49 2.32 -4.03
N THR A 25 -19.30 1.91 -5.27
CA THR A 25 -20.24 1.05 -6.02
C THR A 25 -20.48 -0.27 -5.29
N LEU A 26 -19.40 -0.99 -4.93
CA LEU A 26 -19.50 -2.24 -4.17
C LEU A 26 -20.19 -2.03 -2.82
N TYR A 27 -19.90 -0.93 -2.13
CA TYR A 27 -20.56 -0.57 -0.88
C TYR A 27 -22.06 -0.34 -1.09
N ILE A 28 -22.49 0.42 -2.10
CA ILE A 28 -23.90 0.69 -2.39
C ILE A 28 -24.64 -0.62 -2.63
N PHE A 29 -24.10 -1.55 -3.41
CA PHE A 29 -24.72 -2.84 -3.68
C PHE A 29 -24.78 -3.77 -2.46
N THR A 30 -23.86 -3.59 -1.51
CA THR A 30 -23.75 -4.49 -0.35
C THR A 30 -24.19 -3.88 0.98
N ARG A 31 -24.42 -2.57 1.08
CA ARG A 31 -24.69 -1.85 2.35
C ARG A 31 -25.83 -2.45 3.17
N TYR A 32 -26.89 -2.91 2.50
CA TYR A 32 -28.06 -3.53 3.16
C TYR A 32 -27.98 -5.07 3.24
N LYS A 33 -26.92 -5.68 2.75
CA LYS A 33 -26.73 -7.13 2.82
C LYS A 33 -26.13 -7.53 4.18
N ALA A 34 -26.35 -8.80 4.54
CA ALA A 34 -25.75 -9.39 5.75
C ALA A 34 -24.23 -9.24 5.74
N PHE A 35 -23.62 -9.12 6.92
CA PHE A 35 -22.18 -8.99 7.08
C PHE A 35 -21.38 -10.07 6.36
N ALA A 36 -21.91 -11.31 6.34
CA ALA A 36 -21.29 -12.43 5.62
C ALA A 36 -21.14 -12.15 4.10
N VAL A 37 -22.11 -11.47 3.47
CA VAL A 37 -22.05 -11.11 2.04
C VAL A 37 -20.96 -10.05 1.82
N LYS A 38 -20.95 -9.00 2.63
CA LYS A 38 -19.90 -7.95 2.59
C LYS A 38 -18.51 -8.55 2.74
N ARG A 39 -18.35 -9.46 3.70
CA ARG A 39 -17.10 -10.17 3.95
C ARG A 39 -16.67 -11.05 2.77
N ARG A 40 -17.60 -11.76 2.12
CA ARG A 40 -17.28 -12.56 0.92
C ARG A 40 -16.76 -11.68 -0.21
N VAL A 41 -17.37 -10.51 -0.44
CA VAL A 41 -16.87 -9.53 -1.43
C VAL A 41 -15.45 -9.07 -1.07
N ALA A 42 -15.20 -8.70 0.18
CA ALA A 42 -13.88 -8.28 0.64
C ALA A 42 -12.83 -9.41 0.47
N ILE A 43 -13.19 -10.65 0.81
CA ILE A 43 -12.31 -11.81 0.62
C ILE A 43 -12.01 -12.02 -0.88
N ALA A 44 -13.02 -11.92 -1.75
CA ALA A 44 -12.82 -12.06 -3.20
C ALA A 44 -11.84 -10.98 -3.72
N MET A 45 -12.00 -9.71 -3.31
CA MET A 45 -11.05 -8.65 -3.65
C MET A 45 -9.63 -8.96 -3.15
N GLY A 46 -9.51 -9.43 -1.91
CA GLY A 46 -8.22 -9.83 -1.33
C GLY A 46 -7.57 -11.02 -2.05
N ILE A 47 -8.35 -12.02 -2.48
CA ILE A 47 -7.85 -13.14 -3.28
C ILE A 47 -7.34 -12.65 -4.63
N ILE A 48 -8.07 -11.73 -5.29
CA ILE A 48 -7.61 -11.13 -6.56
C ILE A 48 -6.30 -10.38 -6.35
N LEU A 49 -6.16 -9.60 -5.27
CA LEU A 49 -4.91 -8.90 -4.92
C LEU A 49 -3.72 -9.84 -4.77
N VAL A 50 -3.90 -10.93 -4.02
CA VAL A 50 -2.84 -11.94 -3.83
C VAL A 50 -2.57 -12.68 -5.16
N GLY A 51 -3.59 -12.93 -5.97
CA GLY A 51 -3.45 -13.51 -7.30
C GLY A 51 -2.64 -12.62 -8.25
N ILE A 52 -2.91 -11.31 -8.28
CA ILE A 52 -2.12 -10.33 -9.05
C ILE A 52 -0.66 -10.35 -8.59
N LEU A 53 -0.42 -10.32 -7.28
CA LEU A 53 0.94 -10.40 -6.73
C LEU A 53 1.64 -11.69 -7.15
N ALA A 54 0.99 -12.84 -6.97
CA ALA A 54 1.57 -14.12 -7.34
C ALA A 54 1.90 -14.20 -8.84
N THR A 55 0.99 -13.74 -9.70
CA THR A 55 1.20 -13.69 -11.16
C THR A 55 2.42 -12.81 -11.50
N ARG A 56 2.53 -11.64 -10.88
CA ARG A 56 3.70 -10.76 -11.07
C ARG A 56 5.00 -11.45 -10.65
N GLN A 57 5.03 -12.05 -9.46
CA GLN A 57 6.26 -12.67 -8.94
C GLN A 57 6.69 -13.89 -9.78
N ILE A 58 5.74 -14.72 -10.22
CA ILE A 58 6.02 -15.83 -11.13
C ILE A 58 6.56 -15.31 -12.47
N TYR A 59 5.95 -14.25 -13.02
CA TYR A 59 6.42 -13.64 -14.25
C TYR A 59 7.84 -13.09 -14.12
N VAL A 60 8.12 -12.31 -13.06
CA VAL A 60 9.47 -11.76 -12.79
C VAL A 60 10.49 -12.89 -12.66
N PHE A 61 10.19 -13.93 -11.89
CA PHE A 61 11.08 -15.07 -11.75
C PHE A 61 11.34 -15.78 -13.09
N SER A 62 10.32 -15.91 -13.93
CA SER A 62 10.44 -16.62 -15.23
C SER A 62 11.20 -15.82 -16.29
N THR A 63 11.18 -14.47 -16.21
CA THR A 63 11.84 -13.59 -17.19
C THR A 63 13.23 -13.16 -16.78
N ASP A 64 13.42 -12.84 -15.51
CA ASP A 64 14.64 -12.22 -15.00
C ASP A 64 15.46 -13.17 -14.12
N GLY A 65 14.88 -14.31 -13.73
CA GLY A 65 15.51 -15.24 -12.80
C GLY A 65 15.34 -14.83 -11.35
N LEU A 66 16.19 -15.35 -10.48
CA LEU A 66 16.18 -15.07 -9.05
C LEU A 66 16.94 -13.76 -8.76
N GLY A 67 16.22 -12.73 -8.39
CA GLY A 67 16.75 -11.42 -8.02
C GLY A 67 15.91 -10.77 -6.93
N PRO A 68 16.26 -9.54 -6.47
CA PRO A 68 15.55 -8.85 -5.39
C PRO A 68 14.06 -8.65 -5.70
N GLU A 69 13.69 -8.40 -6.95
CA GLU A 69 12.30 -8.15 -7.35
C GLU A 69 11.36 -9.35 -7.18
N VAL A 70 11.89 -10.58 -7.10
CA VAL A 70 11.09 -11.80 -6.88
C VAL A 70 10.54 -11.86 -5.44
N PHE A 71 11.20 -11.21 -4.48
CA PHE A 71 10.77 -11.26 -3.09
C PHE A 71 9.67 -10.23 -2.79
N PRO A 72 8.58 -10.63 -2.12
CA PRO A 72 7.41 -9.76 -1.91
C PRO A 72 7.59 -8.79 -0.72
N PHE A 73 8.71 -8.06 -0.66
CA PHE A 73 9.04 -7.19 0.48
C PHE A 73 8.72 -5.69 0.26
N HIS A 74 8.11 -5.32 -0.89
CA HIS A 74 7.59 -3.97 -1.08
C HIS A 74 6.31 -3.73 -0.27
N ILE A 75 6.03 -2.46 0.09
CA ILE A 75 4.83 -2.07 0.85
C ILE A 75 3.55 -2.57 0.17
N SER A 76 3.44 -2.44 -1.15
CA SER A 76 2.29 -2.90 -1.92
C SER A 76 2.12 -4.43 -1.87
N HIS A 77 3.20 -5.19 -1.81
CA HIS A 77 3.13 -6.64 -1.67
C HIS A 77 2.58 -7.03 -0.29
N PHE A 78 3.05 -6.38 0.77
CA PHE A 78 2.45 -6.55 2.10
C PHE A 78 0.99 -6.10 2.12
N ALA A 79 0.64 -5.00 1.44
CA ALA A 79 -0.73 -4.51 1.35
C ALA A 79 -1.70 -5.55 0.82
N ASN A 80 -1.31 -6.28 -0.25
CA ASN A 80 -2.14 -7.33 -0.84
C ASN A 80 -2.48 -8.43 0.17
N ILE A 81 -1.49 -8.85 0.96
CA ILE A 81 -1.66 -9.90 1.98
C ILE A 81 -2.44 -9.37 3.18
N LEU A 82 -2.10 -8.18 3.68
CA LEU A 82 -2.74 -7.59 4.86
C LEU A 82 -4.23 -7.33 4.64
N LEU A 83 -4.62 -6.83 3.47
CA LEU A 83 -6.03 -6.57 3.13
C LEU A 83 -6.84 -7.88 3.08
N LEU A 84 -6.29 -8.97 2.54
CA LEU A 84 -6.91 -10.29 2.60
C LEU A 84 -7.03 -10.79 4.06
N MET A 85 -5.99 -10.62 4.87
CA MET A 85 -6.02 -11.02 6.30
C MET A 85 -7.10 -10.25 7.08
N VAL A 86 -7.29 -8.96 6.79
CA VAL A 86 -8.38 -8.15 7.39
C VAL A 86 -9.73 -8.68 6.95
N ALA A 87 -9.92 -8.97 5.66
CA ALA A 87 -11.18 -9.52 5.13
C ALA A 87 -11.52 -10.90 5.77
N ILE A 88 -10.51 -11.74 5.99
CA ILE A 88 -10.67 -13.05 6.65
C ILE A 88 -10.97 -12.88 8.14
N ASN A 89 -10.28 -11.99 8.83
CA ASN A 89 -10.46 -11.78 10.28
C ASN A 89 -10.40 -10.29 10.66
N PRO A 90 -11.52 -9.55 10.55
CA PRO A 90 -11.61 -8.13 10.90
C PRO A 90 -11.34 -7.81 12.37
N ALA A 91 -11.36 -8.81 13.27
CA ALA A 91 -11.09 -8.61 14.70
C ALA A 91 -9.61 -8.31 14.99
N ARG A 92 -8.70 -8.58 14.06
CA ARG A 92 -7.26 -8.32 14.21
C ARG A 92 -6.93 -6.84 14.03
N ARG A 93 -7.19 -6.02 15.04
CA ARG A 93 -7.10 -4.55 15.00
C ARG A 93 -5.74 -4.02 14.56
N VAL A 94 -4.64 -4.63 14.98
CA VAL A 94 -3.28 -4.19 14.58
C VAL A 94 -3.07 -4.38 13.09
N ILE A 95 -3.46 -5.54 12.53
CA ILE A 95 -3.38 -5.81 11.09
C ILE A 95 -4.28 -4.83 10.33
N SER A 96 -5.52 -4.61 10.79
CA SER A 96 -6.44 -3.63 10.22
C SER A 96 -5.85 -2.22 10.25
N THR A 97 -5.12 -1.86 11.32
CA THR A 97 -4.48 -0.56 11.43
C THR A 97 -3.35 -0.40 10.43
N ILE A 98 -2.47 -1.38 10.28
CA ILE A 98 -1.37 -1.34 9.30
C ILE A 98 -1.95 -1.30 7.88
N ALA A 99 -2.94 -2.16 7.58
CA ALA A 99 -3.58 -2.19 6.27
C ALA A 99 -4.23 -0.86 5.88
N TRP A 100 -4.93 -0.21 6.80
CA TRP A 100 -5.57 1.08 6.53
C TRP A 100 -4.59 2.25 6.60
N CYS A 101 -3.78 2.34 7.66
CA CYS A 101 -2.97 3.53 7.93
C CYS A 101 -1.67 3.59 7.13
N LEU A 102 -1.17 2.46 6.63
CA LEU A 102 0.07 2.40 5.86
C LEU A 102 -0.18 1.90 4.44
N ALA A 103 -0.83 0.74 4.27
CA ALA A 103 -0.91 0.11 2.96
C ALA A 103 -1.83 0.88 1.98
N VAL A 104 -2.97 1.40 2.45
CA VAL A 104 -3.88 2.18 1.58
C VAL A 104 -3.25 3.49 1.11
N PRO A 105 -2.67 4.36 1.98
CA PRO A 105 -2.03 5.58 1.51
C PRO A 105 -0.79 5.30 0.66
N ALA A 106 -0.02 4.24 0.93
CA ALA A 106 1.09 3.85 0.06
C ALA A 106 0.61 3.42 -1.34
N GLY A 107 -0.49 2.66 -1.41
CA GLY A 107 -1.14 2.31 -2.69
C GLY A 107 -1.65 3.53 -3.44
N LEU A 108 -2.24 4.49 -2.74
CA LEU A 108 -2.70 5.75 -3.34
C LEU A 108 -1.53 6.61 -3.80
N ALA A 109 -0.46 6.72 -3.02
CA ALA A 109 0.75 7.44 -3.42
C ALA A 109 1.39 6.82 -4.67
N ALA A 110 1.42 5.49 -4.78
CA ALA A 110 1.93 4.80 -5.97
C ALA A 110 1.07 5.08 -7.22
N ILE A 111 -0.23 5.35 -7.08
CA ILE A 111 -1.08 5.77 -8.19
C ILE A 111 -0.82 7.23 -8.54
N ILE A 112 -0.74 8.13 -7.56
CA ILE A 112 -0.59 9.57 -7.79
C ILE A 112 0.80 9.89 -8.35
N PHE A 113 1.84 9.25 -7.82
CA PHE A 113 3.24 9.40 -8.25
C PHE A 113 3.67 8.17 -9.06
N ALA A 114 2.97 7.93 -10.16
CA ALA A 114 3.15 6.74 -10.99
C ALA A 114 4.34 6.84 -11.96
N ASP A 115 5.36 7.67 -11.64
CA ASP A 115 6.56 7.90 -12.47
C ASP A 115 7.25 6.58 -12.89
N ALA A 116 7.21 5.57 -12.03
CA ALA A 116 7.77 4.25 -12.36
C ALA A 116 7.12 3.60 -13.59
N LEU A 117 5.85 3.92 -13.90
CA LEU A 117 5.20 3.41 -15.11
C LEU A 117 5.74 4.01 -16.40
N GLU A 118 6.30 5.22 -16.35
CA GLU A 118 6.91 5.87 -17.52
C GLU A 118 8.18 5.13 -17.98
N THR A 119 8.83 4.39 -17.07
CA THR A 119 10.01 3.58 -17.40
C THR A 119 9.66 2.26 -18.08
N TYR A 120 8.38 1.86 -18.07
CA TYR A 120 7.95 0.61 -18.70
C TYR A 120 7.78 0.81 -20.22
N SER A 121 8.48 0.01 -21.00
CA SER A 121 8.36 0.01 -22.47
C SER A 121 6.94 -0.30 -22.96
N ASN A 122 6.15 -1.00 -22.14
CA ASN A 122 4.75 -1.31 -22.42
C ASN A 122 3.99 -1.52 -21.10
N VAL A 123 3.04 -0.63 -20.80
CA VAL A 123 2.19 -0.73 -19.62
C VAL A 123 1.18 -1.90 -19.68
N LEU A 124 0.93 -2.45 -20.86
CA LEU A 124 0.10 -3.65 -21.04
C LEU A 124 0.88 -4.95 -20.75
N SER A 125 2.15 -4.85 -20.37
CA SER A 125 2.92 -6.00 -19.85
C SER A 125 2.31 -6.52 -18.55
N ILE A 126 2.61 -7.76 -18.17
CA ILE A 126 2.19 -8.34 -16.87
C ILE A 126 2.67 -7.46 -15.72
N ARG A 127 3.88 -6.90 -15.77
CA ARG A 127 4.40 -5.98 -14.76
C ARG A 127 3.57 -4.70 -14.69
N GLY A 128 3.31 -4.06 -15.83
CA GLY A 128 2.53 -2.82 -15.90
C GLY A 128 1.09 -3.03 -15.43
N LEU A 129 0.41 -4.06 -15.92
CA LEU A 129 -0.96 -4.39 -15.52
C LEU A 129 -1.04 -4.76 -14.03
N SER A 130 -0.07 -5.51 -13.50
CA SER A 130 -0.02 -5.83 -12.07
C SER A 130 0.22 -4.59 -11.20
N TYR A 131 1.04 -3.65 -11.66
CA TYR A 131 1.22 -2.36 -10.99
C TYR A 131 -0.09 -1.58 -10.95
N ILE A 132 -0.71 -1.35 -12.10
CA ILE A 132 -1.93 -0.55 -12.26
C ILE A 132 -3.07 -1.16 -11.45
N PHE A 133 -3.47 -2.38 -11.77
CA PHE A 133 -4.62 -3.03 -11.11
C PHE A 133 -4.35 -3.38 -9.66
N GLY A 134 -3.11 -3.75 -9.31
CA GLY A 134 -2.71 -4.03 -7.94
C GLY A 134 -2.92 -2.82 -7.04
N HIS A 135 -2.35 -1.66 -7.40
CA HIS A 135 -2.48 -0.44 -6.57
C HIS A 135 -3.91 0.10 -6.55
N MET A 136 -4.61 0.10 -7.69
CA MET A 136 -6.02 0.50 -7.73
C MET A 136 -6.88 -0.38 -6.82
N LEU A 137 -6.67 -1.70 -6.84
CA LEU A 137 -7.45 -2.62 -6.02
C LEU A 137 -7.06 -2.58 -4.54
N ILE A 138 -5.79 -2.26 -4.18
CA ILE A 138 -5.39 -1.98 -2.80
C ILE A 138 -6.23 -0.85 -2.22
N VAL A 139 -6.30 0.29 -2.92
CA VAL A 139 -7.07 1.46 -2.48
C VAL A 139 -8.56 1.12 -2.40
N ALA A 140 -9.12 0.51 -3.45
CA ALA A 140 -10.54 0.14 -3.48
C ALA A 140 -10.90 -0.84 -2.36
N THR A 141 -10.07 -1.86 -2.09
CA THR A 141 -10.30 -2.85 -1.04
C THR A 141 -10.24 -2.21 0.34
N GLY A 142 -9.23 -1.38 0.61
CA GLY A 142 -9.10 -0.69 1.88
C GLY A 142 -10.28 0.24 2.17
N LEU A 143 -10.72 1.01 1.18
CA LEU A 143 -11.91 1.84 1.28
C LEU A 143 -13.18 1.03 1.50
N TYR A 144 -13.36 -0.07 0.76
CA TYR A 144 -14.52 -0.95 0.94
C TYR A 144 -14.55 -1.56 2.36
N LEU A 145 -13.41 -1.98 2.88
CA LEU A 145 -13.28 -2.50 4.26
C LEU A 145 -13.64 -1.42 5.31
N LEU A 146 -13.26 -0.15 5.08
CA LEU A 146 -13.64 0.96 5.94
C LEU A 146 -15.15 1.22 5.87
N LEU A 147 -15.70 1.37 4.66
CA LEU A 147 -17.12 1.65 4.42
C LEU A 147 -18.04 0.56 5.01
N THR A 148 -17.59 -0.69 5.00
CA THR A 148 -18.31 -1.85 5.55
C THR A 148 -18.01 -2.14 7.02
N GLU A 149 -17.24 -1.27 7.70
CA GLU A 149 -16.88 -1.36 9.12
C GLU A 149 -16.05 -2.61 9.50
N MET A 150 -15.36 -3.19 8.53
CA MET A 150 -14.42 -4.29 8.79
C MET A 150 -13.09 -3.78 9.34
N ILE A 151 -12.74 -2.51 9.09
CA ILE A 151 -11.58 -1.84 9.71
C ILE A 151 -12.06 -1.14 10.96
N ARG A 152 -11.52 -1.53 12.11
CA ARG A 152 -11.73 -0.84 13.39
C ARG A 152 -10.40 -0.55 14.03
N ILE A 153 -10.12 0.73 14.25
CA ILE A 153 -8.84 1.22 14.74
C ILE A 153 -9.04 1.89 16.09
N ASP A 154 -8.18 1.54 17.03
CA ASP A 154 -8.07 2.27 18.30
C ASP A 154 -6.62 2.74 18.55
N ARG A 155 -6.46 3.62 19.54
CA ARG A 155 -5.15 4.18 19.88
C ARG A 155 -4.11 3.11 20.23
N ARG A 156 -4.52 2.02 20.91
CA ARG A 156 -3.60 0.94 21.29
C ARG A 156 -3.13 0.17 20.06
N ALA A 157 -4.04 -0.08 19.10
CA ALA A 157 -3.70 -0.73 17.85
C ALA A 157 -2.75 0.14 17.00
N LEU A 158 -2.95 1.48 16.99
CA LEU A 158 -2.05 2.41 16.31
C LEU A 158 -0.65 2.38 16.92
N LEU A 159 -0.52 2.46 18.24
CA LEU A 159 0.79 2.38 18.90
C LEU A 159 1.51 1.05 18.64
N LYS A 160 0.77 -0.06 18.65
CA LYS A 160 1.33 -1.38 18.29
C LYS A 160 1.73 -1.44 16.81
N ALA A 161 0.96 -0.82 15.92
CA ALA A 161 1.30 -0.73 14.50
C ALA A 161 2.61 0.06 14.30
N TYR A 162 2.81 1.18 14.98
CA TYR A 162 4.10 1.90 14.98
C TYR A 162 5.26 1.04 15.48
N ALA A 163 5.05 0.32 16.59
CA ALA A 163 6.07 -0.57 17.14
C ALA A 163 6.46 -1.73 16.21
N ILE A 164 5.64 -2.04 15.20
CA ILE A 164 5.95 -3.03 14.16
C ILE A 164 6.57 -2.35 12.94
N VAL A 165 5.98 -1.25 12.46
CA VAL A 165 6.35 -0.62 11.19
C VAL A 165 7.72 0.07 11.29
N VAL A 166 8.00 0.78 12.39
CA VAL A 166 9.30 1.49 12.56
C VAL A 166 10.50 0.53 12.52
N PRO A 167 10.52 -0.59 13.27
CA PRO A 167 11.60 -1.57 13.13
C PRO A 167 11.71 -2.18 11.73
N LEU A 168 10.61 -2.32 10.98
CA LEU A 168 10.65 -2.83 9.60
C LEU A 168 11.41 -1.88 8.66
N TYR A 169 11.33 -0.56 8.86
CA TYR A 169 12.16 0.40 8.11
C TYR A 169 13.64 0.22 8.41
N VAL A 170 14.02 0.05 9.67
CA VAL A 170 15.42 -0.21 10.05
C VAL A 170 15.88 -1.56 9.47
N LEU A 171 15.06 -2.59 9.62
CA LEU A 171 15.38 -3.92 9.06
C LEU A 171 15.51 -3.90 7.54
N SER A 172 14.71 -3.10 6.85
CA SER A 172 14.78 -3.02 5.37
C SER A 172 16.10 -2.42 4.89
N VAL A 173 16.76 -1.55 5.66
CA VAL A 173 18.12 -1.06 5.34
C VAL A 173 19.11 -2.23 5.30
N ILE A 174 19.05 -3.08 6.31
CA ILE A 174 19.92 -4.27 6.40
C ILE A 174 19.63 -5.24 5.25
N VAL A 175 18.35 -5.52 5.02
CA VAL A 175 17.92 -6.46 3.95
C VAL A 175 18.30 -5.92 2.57
N ASN A 176 18.13 -4.63 2.31
CA ASN A 176 18.48 -4.03 1.03
C ASN A 176 19.98 -4.12 0.75
N ASN A 177 20.82 -3.78 1.71
CA ASN A 177 22.27 -3.91 1.55
C ASN A 177 22.66 -5.38 1.33
N TRP A 178 22.18 -6.29 2.17
CA TRP A 178 22.47 -7.71 2.07
C TRP A 178 22.03 -8.33 0.72
N PHE A 179 20.84 -7.98 0.23
CA PHE A 179 20.34 -8.48 -1.04
C PHE A 179 21.08 -7.86 -2.23
N THR A 180 21.44 -6.57 -2.15
CA THR A 180 22.28 -5.92 -3.16
C THR A 180 23.63 -6.63 -3.30
N ASP A 181 24.25 -7.02 -2.19
CA ASP A 181 25.52 -7.76 -2.20
C ASP A 181 25.35 -9.20 -2.75
N ILE A 182 24.30 -9.91 -2.36
CA ILE A 182 24.08 -11.31 -2.79
C ILE A 182 23.76 -11.39 -4.28
N PHE A 183 22.85 -10.53 -4.77
CA PHE A 183 22.35 -10.60 -6.14
C PHE A 183 23.16 -9.75 -7.12
N ASN A 184 24.08 -8.92 -6.63
CA ASN A 184 24.78 -7.90 -7.43
C ASN A 184 23.80 -7.03 -8.23
N GLU A 185 22.61 -6.83 -7.66
CA GLU A 185 21.51 -6.06 -8.20
C GLU A 185 20.87 -5.25 -7.07
N GLN A 186 20.56 -3.98 -7.30
CA GLN A 186 20.06 -3.07 -6.29
C GLN A 186 18.70 -3.50 -5.73
N ALA A 187 18.65 -3.89 -4.46
CA ALA A 187 17.44 -4.06 -3.70
C ALA A 187 16.98 -2.73 -3.08
N ASN A 188 15.67 -2.43 -3.15
CA ASN A 188 15.11 -1.18 -2.63
C ASN A 188 13.74 -1.38 -1.97
N TYR A 189 13.66 -2.30 -1.03
CA TYR A 189 12.42 -2.53 -0.29
C TYR A 189 12.14 -1.34 0.64
N LEU A 190 10.86 -0.96 0.73
CA LEU A 190 10.36 0.17 1.51
C LEU A 190 11.02 1.52 1.15
N PHE A 191 11.70 1.60 0.00
CA PHE A 191 12.43 2.79 -0.46
C PHE A 191 13.54 3.26 0.49
N THR A 192 14.11 2.38 1.30
CA THR A 192 15.10 2.77 2.31
C THR A 192 16.55 2.76 1.79
N TYR A 193 16.80 2.25 0.58
CA TYR A 193 18.12 2.29 -0.05
C TYR A 193 18.27 3.50 -0.99
N THR A 194 17.28 3.71 -1.86
CA THR A 194 17.23 4.89 -2.74
C THR A 194 15.82 5.45 -2.84
N PRO A 195 15.63 6.73 -3.23
CA PRO A 195 14.32 7.35 -3.35
C PRO A 195 13.49 6.85 -4.55
N GLY A 196 14.09 6.11 -5.50
CA GLY A 196 13.48 5.84 -6.79
C GLY A 196 13.28 7.12 -7.61
N SER A 197 12.23 7.16 -8.44
CA SER A 197 11.91 8.30 -9.32
C SER A 197 10.90 9.29 -8.72
N ALA A 198 10.22 8.95 -7.62
CA ALA A 198 9.17 9.79 -7.05
C ALA A 198 9.73 11.11 -6.49
N ALA A 199 9.34 12.24 -7.07
CA ALA A 199 9.88 13.57 -6.75
C ALA A 199 9.88 13.91 -5.25
N PRO A 200 8.84 13.59 -4.44
CA PRO A 200 8.88 13.84 -2.99
C PRO A 200 9.98 13.05 -2.28
N LEU A 201 10.22 11.81 -2.69
CA LEU A 201 11.26 10.96 -2.08
C LEU A 201 12.66 11.43 -2.48
N VAL A 202 12.84 11.85 -3.74
CA VAL A 202 14.10 12.45 -4.23
C VAL A 202 14.44 13.70 -3.43
N TYR A 203 13.46 14.57 -3.18
CA TYR A 203 13.65 15.75 -2.35
C TYR A 203 14.10 15.39 -0.93
N LEU A 204 13.41 14.44 -0.27
CA LEU A 204 13.79 14.01 1.08
C LEU A 204 15.20 13.39 1.13
N TYR A 205 15.59 12.66 0.09
CA TYR A 205 16.90 12.06 -0.02
C TYR A 205 18.00 13.12 -0.14
N SER A 206 17.74 14.21 -0.85
CA SER A 206 18.67 15.33 -1.03
C SER A 206 18.93 16.14 0.24
N LEU A 207 18.15 15.95 1.30
CA LEU A 207 18.33 16.62 2.61
C LEU A 207 19.48 16.03 3.43
N GLY A 208 20.00 14.86 3.04
CA GLY A 208 21.10 14.19 3.71
C GLY A 208 22.10 13.60 2.74
N SER A 209 23.07 12.89 3.27
CA SER A 209 24.11 12.21 2.48
C SER A 209 24.20 10.75 2.91
N ASP A 210 24.63 9.90 1.99
CA ASP A 210 24.91 8.51 2.27
C ASP A 210 26.14 8.39 3.20
N ILE A 211 26.02 7.48 4.14
CA ILE A 211 27.12 7.03 4.98
C ILE A 211 27.29 5.53 4.85
N THR A 212 28.53 5.06 5.03
CA THR A 212 28.82 3.62 5.05
C THR A 212 29.31 3.24 6.44
N VAL A 213 28.60 2.31 7.08
CA VAL A 213 28.95 1.79 8.40
C VAL A 213 28.96 0.27 8.34
N SER A 214 30.09 -0.35 8.65
CA SER A 214 30.26 -1.82 8.63
C SER A 214 29.85 -2.46 7.28
N GLY A 215 30.16 -1.80 6.17
CA GLY A 215 29.81 -2.27 4.82
C GLY A 215 28.40 -1.94 4.35
N MET A 216 27.52 -1.43 5.22
CA MET A 216 26.16 -1.03 4.86
C MET A 216 26.13 0.46 4.49
N THR A 217 25.57 0.77 3.33
CA THR A 217 25.36 2.15 2.84
C THR A 217 23.91 2.56 3.03
N PHE A 218 23.67 3.73 3.62
CA PHE A 218 22.33 4.29 3.82
C PHE A 218 22.39 5.80 4.09
N ASN A 219 21.27 6.49 3.86
CA ASN A 219 21.11 7.91 4.18
C ASN A 219 20.28 8.05 5.47
N PRO A 220 20.89 8.37 6.63
CA PRO A 220 20.19 8.40 7.90
C PRO A 220 19.11 9.50 7.97
N VAL A 221 19.35 10.67 7.36
CA VAL A 221 18.39 11.77 7.30
C VAL A 221 17.15 11.35 6.50
N TYR A 222 17.37 10.68 5.39
CA TYR A 222 16.29 10.16 4.55
C TYR A 222 15.45 9.11 5.28
N ILE A 223 16.08 8.13 5.92
CA ILE A 223 15.36 7.08 6.68
C ILE A 223 14.56 7.68 7.84
N LEU A 224 15.14 8.64 8.56
CA LEU A 224 14.44 9.37 9.61
C LEU A 224 13.23 10.13 9.04
N SER A 225 13.39 10.81 7.92
CA SER A 225 12.33 11.54 7.23
C SER A 225 11.20 10.62 6.79
N LEU A 226 11.52 9.47 6.18
CA LEU A 226 10.52 8.45 5.82
C LEU A 226 9.76 7.93 7.04
N THR A 227 10.47 7.69 8.14
CA THR A 227 9.87 7.21 9.39
C THR A 227 8.90 8.24 9.97
N ILE A 228 9.29 9.50 10.01
CA ILE A 228 8.46 10.60 10.52
C ILE A 228 7.22 10.80 9.62
N ILE A 229 7.41 10.87 8.31
CA ILE A 229 6.32 11.05 7.35
C ILE A 229 5.36 9.85 7.41
N GLY A 230 5.89 8.63 7.45
CA GLY A 230 5.08 7.42 7.63
C GLY A 230 4.25 7.47 8.91
N ALA A 231 4.84 7.91 10.02
CA ALA A 231 4.14 8.06 11.29
C ALA A 231 3.03 9.13 11.22
N VAL A 232 3.31 10.27 10.59
CA VAL A 232 2.31 11.34 10.36
C VAL A 232 1.17 10.85 9.49
N VAL A 233 1.47 10.18 8.37
CA VAL A 233 0.46 9.61 7.46
C VAL A 233 -0.42 8.59 8.21
N MET A 234 0.18 7.68 8.96
CA MET A 234 -0.57 6.71 9.76
C MET A 234 -1.48 7.39 10.78
N PHE A 235 -1.02 8.46 11.44
CA PHE A 235 -1.83 9.24 12.37
C PHE A 235 -2.99 9.94 11.67
N LEU A 236 -2.77 10.58 10.52
CA LEU A 236 -3.82 11.22 9.74
C LEU A 236 -4.88 10.22 9.29
N MET A 237 -4.46 9.05 8.80
CA MET A 237 -5.38 7.98 8.40
C MET A 237 -6.17 7.41 9.60
N TYR A 238 -5.58 7.35 10.79
CA TYR A 238 -6.29 7.03 12.02
C TYR A 238 -7.39 8.06 12.32
N ILE A 239 -7.09 9.36 12.18
CA ILE A 239 -8.08 10.44 12.37
C ILE A 239 -9.21 10.32 11.35
N VAL A 240 -8.90 10.08 10.07
CA VAL A 240 -9.92 9.86 9.02
C VAL A 240 -10.87 8.73 9.38
N ALA A 241 -10.36 7.58 9.79
CA ALA A 241 -11.19 6.45 10.19
C ALA A 241 -12.06 6.79 11.43
N LYS A 242 -11.48 7.47 12.42
CA LYS A 242 -12.18 7.87 13.64
C LYS A 242 -13.32 8.85 13.35
N LEU A 243 -13.08 9.84 12.50
CA LEU A 243 -14.10 10.81 12.09
C LEU A 243 -15.23 10.13 11.30
N PHE A 244 -14.90 9.17 10.45
CA PHE A 244 -15.87 8.40 9.70
C PHE A 244 -16.84 7.65 10.65
N TYR A 245 -16.33 6.96 11.67
CA TYR A 245 -17.17 6.23 12.63
C TYR A 245 -17.95 7.16 13.56
N SER A 246 -17.35 8.25 14.04
CA SER A 246 -18.04 9.23 14.90
C SER A 246 -19.26 9.86 14.21
N ARG A 247 -19.17 10.19 12.93
CA ARG A 247 -20.31 10.69 12.14
C ARG A 247 -21.40 9.66 12.01
N LYS A 248 -21.04 8.43 11.75
CA LYS A 248 -22.03 7.35 11.58
C LYS A 248 -22.78 7.03 12.87
N ASP A 249 -22.09 7.05 14.01
CA ASP A 249 -22.71 6.85 15.32
C ASP A 249 -23.70 7.99 15.63
N SER A 250 -23.36 9.25 15.30
CA SER A 250 -24.26 10.38 15.48
C SER A 250 -25.50 10.35 14.58
N ASP A 251 -25.37 9.86 13.33
CA ASP A 251 -26.50 9.71 12.42
C ASP A 251 -27.47 8.58 12.86
N VAL A 252 -26.95 7.50 13.43
CA VAL A 252 -27.77 6.44 14.03
C VAL A 252 -28.52 6.97 15.24
N GLN A 253 -27.88 7.72 16.13
CA GLN A 253 -28.50 8.33 17.30
C GLN A 253 -29.62 9.31 16.90
N ARG A 254 -29.41 10.16 15.89
CA ARG A 254 -30.45 11.06 15.37
C ARG A 254 -31.66 10.32 14.80
N LYS A 255 -31.45 9.21 14.10
CA LYS A 255 -32.54 8.39 13.54
C LYS A 255 -33.35 7.62 14.59
N LEU A 256 -32.79 7.40 15.77
CA LEU A 256 -33.47 6.74 16.90
C LEU A 256 -34.23 7.75 17.77
N ALA A 257 -33.92 9.07 17.65
CA ALA A 257 -34.53 10.14 18.41
C ALA A 257 -35.71 10.82 17.68
N ASN A 258 -35.89 10.55 16.38
CA ASN A 258 -37.01 10.97 15.53
C ASN A 258 -37.92 9.79 15.20
#